data_877dc0a4b89a43e0e2104d8adf9820b4
#
_entry.id   877dc0a4b89a43e0e2104d8adf9820b4
#
_cell.length_a   1.000
_cell.length_b   1.000
_cell.length_c   1.000
_cell.angle_alpha   90.00
_cell.angle_beta   90.00
_cell.angle_gamma   90.00
#
_symmetry.space_group_name_H-M   'P 1'
#
loop_
_entity.id
_entity.type
_entity.pdbx_description
1 polymer ?
#
loop_
_entity_poly.entity_id
_entity_poly.type
_entity_poly.pdbx_seq_one_letter_code
_entity_poly.pdbx_strand_id
1 'polypeptide(L)'
;TQIQRIASTGYYDEKAVSCVLRALAVTDPKSVEDIYNPEYLTVGFKQIIDSLGKTDLAKGADTIVVTKMALKLITLAHSVERNQRIYQRLSDEIDALSKAVTTEHSDFLNDELCVSSINTQNNFHLFGSLYQSIISPNFAKLLIYGDERFLRDTDNQERIRALLLAGIRAVILWRQ
;
A
#
# COMPACT_ATOMS: atom_id res chain seq x y z
N THR A 1 -7.32 4.92 -2.07
CA THR A 1 -7.44 6.39 -1.93
C THR A 1 -6.10 7.06 -2.20
N GLN A 2 -5.01 6.76 -1.46
CA GLN A 2 -3.71 7.44 -1.63
C GLN A 2 -3.09 7.24 -3.03
N ILE A 3 -3.15 6.04 -3.59
CA ILE A 3 -2.69 5.77 -4.97
C ILE A 3 -3.38 6.70 -5.98
N GLN A 4 -4.70 6.85 -5.89
CA GLN A 4 -5.45 7.74 -6.79
C GLN A 4 -5.05 9.21 -6.58
N ARG A 5 -4.82 9.62 -5.33
CA ARG A 5 -4.37 10.97 -5.01
C ARG A 5 -3.00 11.28 -5.59
N ILE A 6 -2.03 10.36 -5.44
CA ILE A 6 -0.70 10.48 -6.08
C ILE A 6 -0.84 10.59 -7.60
N ALA A 7 -1.63 9.68 -8.20
CA ALA A 7 -1.82 9.63 -9.65
C ALA A 7 -2.47 10.90 -10.23
N SER A 8 -3.31 11.60 -9.46
CA SER A 8 -4.07 12.78 -9.93
C SER A 8 -3.44 14.11 -9.53
N THR A 9 -2.66 14.15 -8.44
CA THR A 9 -2.18 15.41 -7.85
C THR A 9 -0.68 15.43 -7.52
N GLY A 10 -0.03 14.27 -7.54
CA GLY A 10 1.36 14.10 -7.08
C GLY A 10 1.53 14.11 -5.55
N TYR A 11 0.45 14.39 -4.78
CA TYR A 11 0.49 14.49 -3.32
C TYR A 11 -0.11 13.26 -2.65
N TYR A 12 0.26 13.05 -1.39
CA TYR A 12 -0.30 12.01 -0.53
C TYR A 12 -0.37 12.47 0.92
N ASP A 13 -1.16 11.79 1.73
CA ASP A 13 -1.21 11.98 3.17
C ASP A 13 -0.13 11.11 3.82
N GLU A 14 0.87 11.76 4.42
CA GLU A 14 2.04 11.08 4.97
C GLU A 14 1.66 10.09 6.09
N LYS A 15 0.74 10.45 6.97
CA LYS A 15 0.27 9.58 8.06
C LYS A 15 -0.47 8.36 7.52
N ALA A 16 -1.37 8.57 6.56
CA ALA A 16 -2.10 7.47 5.93
C ALA A 16 -1.18 6.53 5.14
N VAL A 17 -0.16 7.06 4.47
CA VAL A 17 0.82 6.27 3.72
C VAL A 17 1.75 5.52 4.65
N SER A 18 2.29 6.17 5.69
CA SER A 18 3.17 5.52 6.67
C SER A 18 2.48 4.34 7.35
N CYS A 19 1.21 4.50 7.71
CA CYS A 19 0.41 3.45 8.34
C CYS A 19 0.33 2.17 7.47
N VAL A 20 0.11 2.32 6.15
CA VAL A 20 0.04 1.14 5.26
C VAL A 20 1.42 0.59 4.92
N LEU A 21 2.45 1.43 4.78
CA LEU A 21 3.81 0.96 4.51
C LEU A 21 4.43 0.25 5.72
N ARG A 22 4.09 0.66 6.94
CA ARG A 22 4.52 0.00 8.17
C ARG A 22 4.20 -1.49 8.16
N ALA A 23 3.09 -1.89 7.55
CA ALA A 23 2.77 -3.30 7.36
C ALA A 23 3.81 -4.09 6.56
N LEU A 24 4.63 -3.42 5.72
CA LEU A 24 5.74 -4.07 5.01
C LEU A 24 7.02 -4.13 5.84
N ALA A 25 7.18 -3.25 6.82
CA ALA A 25 8.34 -3.19 7.70
C ALA A 25 8.18 -4.06 8.96
N VAL A 26 6.94 -4.21 9.47
CA VAL A 26 6.65 -5.02 10.66
C VAL A 26 6.12 -6.38 10.21
N THR A 27 6.95 -7.42 10.25
CA THR A 27 6.60 -8.77 9.75
C THR A 27 6.22 -9.76 10.87
N ASP A 28 6.54 -9.45 12.13
CA ASP A 28 6.16 -10.26 13.32
C ASP A 28 5.39 -9.40 14.34
N PRO A 29 4.17 -8.93 14.01
CA PRO A 29 3.36 -8.12 14.91
C PRO A 29 2.73 -8.99 16.01
N LYS A 30 2.64 -8.45 17.23
CA LYS A 30 1.93 -9.08 18.34
C LYS A 30 0.45 -8.74 18.35
N SER A 31 0.08 -7.62 17.74
CA SER A 31 -1.29 -7.14 17.62
C SER A 31 -1.50 -6.37 16.30
N VAL A 32 -2.76 -6.12 15.95
CA VAL A 32 -3.10 -5.32 14.76
C VAL A 32 -2.63 -3.86 14.91
N GLU A 33 -2.63 -3.35 16.13
CA GLU A 33 -2.20 -1.99 16.47
C GLU A 33 -0.70 -1.80 16.26
N ASP A 34 0.11 -2.85 16.33
CA ASP A 34 1.54 -2.80 16.00
C ASP A 34 1.79 -2.45 14.53
N ILE A 35 0.80 -2.76 13.67
CA ILE A 35 0.87 -2.50 12.22
C ILE A 35 0.08 -1.24 11.86
N TYR A 36 -1.16 -1.14 12.31
CA TYR A 36 -2.10 -0.13 11.86
C TYR A 36 -2.57 0.76 13.00
N ASN A 37 -2.30 2.06 12.89
CA ASN A 37 -2.93 3.06 13.75
C ASN A 37 -4.31 3.43 13.16
N PRO A 38 -5.44 3.16 13.86
CA PRO A 38 -6.79 3.43 13.37
C PRO A 38 -7.03 4.91 13.03
N GLU A 39 -6.38 5.85 13.73
CA GLU A 39 -6.52 7.29 13.46
C GLU A 39 -5.99 7.66 12.07
N TYR A 40 -4.91 7.00 11.62
CA TYR A 40 -4.31 7.23 10.30
C TYR A 40 -5.08 6.56 9.16
N LEU A 41 -6.00 5.65 9.47
CA LEU A 41 -6.89 4.99 8.51
C LEU A 41 -8.21 5.73 8.25
N THR A 42 -8.45 6.85 8.92
CA THR A 42 -9.72 7.61 8.83
C THR A 42 -10.12 7.93 7.39
N VAL A 43 -9.16 8.30 6.53
CA VAL A 43 -9.42 8.57 5.10
C VAL A 43 -9.92 7.31 4.38
N GLY A 44 -9.38 6.15 4.71
CA GLY A 44 -9.83 4.85 4.18
C GLY A 44 -11.24 4.48 4.65
N PHE A 45 -11.53 4.65 5.93
CA PHE A 45 -12.86 4.39 6.49
C PHE A 45 -13.92 5.28 5.86
N LYS A 46 -13.64 6.58 5.70
CA LYS A 46 -14.53 7.50 4.99
C LYS A 46 -14.81 7.02 3.56
N GLN A 47 -13.78 6.59 2.84
CA GLN A 47 -13.94 6.06 1.48
C GLN A 47 -14.83 4.80 1.43
N ILE A 48 -14.74 3.93 2.44
CA ILE A 48 -15.62 2.74 2.53
C ILE A 48 -17.07 3.18 2.76
N ILE A 49 -17.31 4.13 3.67
CA ILE A 49 -18.65 4.67 3.93
C ILE A 49 -19.26 5.29 2.67
N ASP A 50 -18.48 6.08 1.94
CA ASP A 50 -18.88 6.69 0.67
C ASP A 50 -19.19 5.61 -0.38
N SER A 51 -18.37 4.56 -0.46
CA SER A 51 -18.57 3.44 -1.40
C SER A 51 -19.83 2.62 -1.13
N LEU A 52 -20.30 2.61 0.12
CA LEU A 52 -21.55 1.93 0.52
C LEU A 52 -22.81 2.74 0.21
N GLY A 53 -22.70 3.89 -0.42
CA GLY A 53 -23.83 4.70 -0.84
C GLY A 53 -24.57 5.42 0.30
N LYS A 54 -23.93 5.58 1.46
CA LYS A 54 -24.53 6.23 2.64
C LYS A 54 -24.33 7.76 2.67
N THR A 55 -23.64 8.31 1.68
CA THR A 55 -23.37 9.75 1.55
C THR A 55 -23.65 10.23 0.15
N ASP A 56 -23.86 11.54 -0.03
CA ASP A 56 -24.05 12.17 -1.36
C ASP A 56 -22.81 12.02 -2.25
N LEU A 57 -21.63 11.78 -1.65
CA LEU A 57 -20.37 11.53 -2.35
C LEU A 57 -20.24 10.11 -2.92
N ALA A 58 -21.13 9.21 -2.54
CA ALA A 58 -21.11 7.79 -2.96
C ALA A 58 -21.17 7.60 -4.49
N LYS A 59 -21.77 8.54 -5.20
CA LYS A 59 -21.92 8.54 -6.67
C LYS A 59 -20.79 9.29 -7.38
N GLY A 60 -19.82 9.83 -6.67
CA GLY A 60 -18.68 10.55 -7.24
C GLY A 60 -17.83 9.65 -8.13
N ALA A 61 -17.34 10.18 -9.25
CA ALA A 61 -16.49 9.44 -10.19
C ALA A 61 -15.23 8.88 -9.48
N ASP A 62 -14.63 9.63 -8.57
CA ASP A 62 -13.45 9.22 -7.80
C ASP A 62 -13.74 8.04 -6.88
N THR A 63 -14.90 8.00 -6.22
CA THR A 63 -15.32 6.88 -5.38
C THR A 63 -15.44 5.60 -6.19
N ILE A 64 -16.03 5.68 -7.38
CA ILE A 64 -16.17 4.53 -8.28
C ILE A 64 -14.80 4.00 -8.73
N VAL A 65 -13.87 4.90 -9.09
CA VAL A 65 -12.51 4.54 -9.52
C VAL A 65 -11.76 3.84 -8.39
N VAL A 66 -11.78 4.42 -7.18
CA VAL A 66 -11.12 3.85 -6.00
C VAL A 66 -11.70 2.50 -5.63
N THR A 67 -13.03 2.35 -5.64
CA THR A 67 -13.70 1.07 -5.34
C THR A 67 -13.32 -0.02 -6.36
N LYS A 68 -13.36 0.29 -7.66
CA LYS A 68 -12.93 -0.65 -8.70
C LYS A 68 -11.47 -1.06 -8.56
N MET A 69 -10.60 -0.12 -8.20
CA MET A 69 -9.19 -0.40 -7.96
C MET A 69 -9.00 -1.30 -6.73
N ALA A 70 -9.73 -1.04 -5.65
CA ALA A 70 -9.68 -1.88 -4.45
C ALA A 70 -10.11 -3.32 -4.74
N LEU A 71 -11.21 -3.53 -5.48
CA LEU A 71 -11.67 -4.86 -5.89
C LEU A 71 -10.64 -5.59 -6.75
N LYS A 72 -10.00 -4.89 -7.70
CA LYS A 72 -8.92 -5.48 -8.51
C LYS A 72 -7.71 -5.85 -7.66
N LEU A 73 -7.37 -5.01 -6.67
CA LEU A 73 -6.26 -5.28 -5.74
C LEU A 73 -6.54 -6.52 -4.88
N ILE A 74 -7.78 -6.67 -4.39
CA ILE A 74 -8.22 -7.87 -3.66
C ILE A 74 -8.08 -9.12 -4.55
N THR A 75 -8.52 -9.04 -5.80
CA THR A 75 -8.39 -10.15 -6.76
C THR A 75 -6.92 -10.50 -7.03
N LEU A 76 -6.06 -9.48 -7.16
CA LEU A 76 -4.62 -9.67 -7.33
C LEU A 76 -4.00 -10.35 -6.10
N ALA A 77 -4.32 -9.89 -4.90
CA ALA A 77 -3.83 -10.49 -3.66
C ALA A 77 -4.23 -11.97 -3.53
N HIS A 78 -5.46 -12.33 -3.89
CA HIS A 78 -5.90 -13.72 -3.94
C HIS A 78 -5.12 -14.55 -4.98
N SER A 79 -4.78 -13.97 -6.12
CA SER A 79 -3.98 -14.64 -7.14
C SER A 79 -2.54 -14.89 -6.67
N VAL A 80 -1.97 -13.92 -5.95
CA VAL A 80 -0.65 -14.05 -5.31
C VAL A 80 -0.67 -15.17 -4.28
N GLU A 81 -1.64 -15.18 -3.38
CA GLU A 81 -1.79 -16.18 -2.30
C GLU A 81 -1.95 -17.61 -2.85
N ARG A 82 -2.67 -17.78 -3.96
CA ARG A 82 -2.84 -19.09 -4.61
C ARG A 82 -1.58 -19.61 -5.30
N ASN A 83 -0.67 -18.72 -5.68
CA ASN A 83 0.60 -19.11 -6.28
C ASN A 83 1.66 -19.26 -5.18
N GLN A 84 1.73 -20.44 -4.58
CA GLN A 84 2.61 -20.72 -3.45
C GLN A 84 4.07 -20.31 -3.67
N ARG A 85 4.60 -20.55 -4.88
CA ARG A 85 5.98 -20.21 -5.22
C ARG A 85 6.21 -18.69 -5.17
N ILE A 86 5.31 -17.91 -5.76
CA ILE A 86 5.41 -16.45 -5.77
C ILE A 86 5.13 -15.88 -4.37
N TYR A 87 4.15 -16.44 -3.67
CA TYR A 87 3.82 -16.06 -2.31
C TYR A 87 5.01 -16.24 -1.36
N GLN A 88 5.64 -17.42 -1.37
CA GLN A 88 6.82 -17.70 -0.53
C GLN A 88 7.97 -16.76 -0.86
N ARG A 89 8.30 -16.62 -2.15
CA ARG A 89 9.34 -15.68 -2.59
C ARG A 89 9.05 -14.23 -2.12
N LEU A 90 7.80 -13.79 -2.25
CA LEU A 90 7.42 -12.45 -1.81
C LEU A 90 7.56 -12.30 -0.28
N SER A 91 7.16 -13.31 0.49
CA SER A 91 7.31 -13.33 1.94
C SER A 91 8.78 -13.23 2.35
N ASP A 92 9.64 -14.09 1.78
CA ASP A 92 11.07 -14.11 2.09
C ASP A 92 11.75 -12.76 1.78
N GLU A 93 11.42 -12.13 0.66
CA GLU A 93 11.96 -10.83 0.27
C GLU A 93 11.42 -9.68 1.14
N ILE A 94 10.15 -9.71 1.55
CA ILE A 94 9.58 -8.75 2.49
C ILE A 94 10.29 -8.89 3.85
N ASP A 95 10.51 -10.10 4.35
CA ASP A 95 11.20 -10.34 5.61
C ASP A 95 12.67 -9.87 5.57
N ALA A 96 13.35 -10.04 4.44
CA ALA A 96 14.70 -9.54 4.25
C ALA A 96 14.75 -8.02 4.24
N LEU A 97 13.83 -7.36 3.52
CA LEU A 97 13.71 -5.89 3.49
C LEU A 97 13.29 -5.33 4.85
N SER A 98 12.35 -5.97 5.54
CA SER A 98 11.93 -5.58 6.89
C SER A 98 13.13 -5.50 7.84
N LYS A 99 13.97 -6.54 7.85
CA LYS A 99 15.18 -6.56 8.67
C LYS A 99 16.16 -5.43 8.33
N ALA A 100 16.36 -5.14 7.04
CA ALA A 100 17.23 -4.06 6.59
C ALA A 100 16.68 -2.69 7.03
N VAL A 101 15.40 -2.43 6.79
CA VAL A 101 14.73 -1.17 7.12
C VAL A 101 14.66 -0.95 8.64
N THR A 102 14.33 -1.99 9.43
CA THR A 102 14.22 -1.89 10.89
C THR A 102 15.57 -1.82 11.61
N THR A 103 16.63 -2.34 11.02
CA THR A 103 17.99 -2.23 11.60
C THR A 103 18.51 -0.80 11.52
N GLU A 104 18.16 -0.06 10.48
CA GLU A 104 18.52 1.35 10.33
C GLU A 104 17.68 2.28 11.22
N HIS A 105 16.46 1.85 11.61
CA HIS A 105 15.50 2.68 12.35
C HIS A 105 14.75 1.84 13.40
N SER A 106 15.20 1.90 14.65
CA SER A 106 14.53 1.24 15.79
C SER A 106 13.15 1.81 16.14
N ASP A 107 12.73 2.89 15.49
CA ASP A 107 11.61 3.74 15.89
C ASP A 107 10.29 3.42 15.17
N PHE A 108 10.24 2.34 14.38
CA PHE A 108 9.01 1.96 13.65
C PHE A 108 7.81 1.58 14.54
N LEU A 109 8.05 1.31 15.82
CA LEU A 109 6.99 1.04 16.79
C LEU A 109 6.40 2.33 17.38
N ASN A 110 7.07 3.48 17.22
CA ASN A 110 6.55 4.78 17.61
C ASN A 110 5.86 5.44 16.41
N ASP A 111 4.57 5.71 16.52
CA ASP A 111 3.75 6.22 15.42
C ASP A 111 4.24 7.56 14.83
N GLU A 112 4.69 8.48 15.67
CA GLU A 112 5.14 9.81 15.20
C GLU A 112 6.49 9.73 14.48
N LEU A 113 7.43 8.94 15.00
CA LEU A 113 8.74 8.74 14.39
C LEU A 113 8.66 7.86 13.13
N CYS A 114 7.73 6.91 13.10
CA CYS A 114 7.49 6.05 11.95
C CYS A 114 7.12 6.84 10.69
N VAL A 115 6.36 7.94 10.80
CA VAL A 115 5.92 8.73 9.63
C VAL A 115 7.12 9.24 8.82
N SER A 116 8.10 9.85 9.47
CA SER A 116 9.30 10.38 8.79
C SER A 116 10.27 9.29 8.37
N SER A 117 10.41 8.23 9.16
CA SER A 117 11.38 7.17 8.93
C SER A 117 10.98 6.23 7.78
N ILE A 118 9.68 5.95 7.61
CA ILE A 118 9.21 5.01 6.59
C ILE A 118 8.91 5.68 5.24
N ASN A 119 8.47 6.95 5.23
CA ASN A 119 8.10 7.70 4.03
C ASN A 119 9.33 8.26 3.29
N THR A 120 10.46 7.57 3.31
CA THR A 120 11.64 7.97 2.54
C THR A 120 11.55 7.50 1.10
N GLN A 121 12.17 8.25 0.17
CA GLN A 121 12.21 7.84 -1.23
C GLN A 121 12.95 6.49 -1.40
N ASN A 122 13.95 6.23 -0.56
CA ASN A 122 14.66 4.94 -0.55
C ASN A 122 13.71 3.78 -0.23
N ASN A 123 12.86 3.91 0.78
CA ASN A 123 11.89 2.86 1.13
C ASN A 123 10.83 2.67 0.05
N PHE A 124 10.33 3.76 -0.57
CA PHE A 124 9.44 3.65 -1.73
C PHE A 124 10.10 2.92 -2.89
N HIS A 125 11.39 3.21 -3.16
CA HIS A 125 12.17 2.51 -4.18
C HIS A 125 12.30 1.02 -3.87
N LEU A 126 12.68 0.66 -2.64
CA LEU A 126 12.84 -0.74 -2.22
C LEU A 126 11.54 -1.54 -2.35
N PHE A 127 10.46 -1.06 -1.76
CA PHE A 127 9.16 -1.73 -1.84
C PHE A 127 8.56 -1.69 -3.26
N GLY A 128 8.74 -0.60 -3.98
CA GLY A 128 8.30 -0.45 -5.37
C GLY A 128 9.02 -1.40 -6.31
N SER A 129 10.33 -1.58 -6.13
CA SER A 129 11.16 -2.52 -6.89
C SER A 129 10.76 -3.97 -6.62
N LEU A 130 10.40 -4.30 -5.39
CA LEU A 130 9.90 -5.63 -5.03
C LEU A 130 8.57 -5.94 -5.76
N TYR A 131 7.63 -5.00 -5.77
CA TYR A 131 6.41 -5.12 -6.57
C TYR A 131 6.73 -5.32 -8.06
N GLN A 132 7.65 -4.52 -8.60
CA GLN A 132 8.02 -4.57 -10.01
C GLN A 132 8.71 -5.89 -10.40
N SER A 133 9.55 -6.47 -9.54
CA SER A 133 10.32 -7.68 -9.84
C SER A 133 9.54 -8.97 -9.61
N ILE A 134 8.58 -8.99 -8.68
CA ILE A 134 7.84 -10.20 -8.31
C ILE A 134 6.40 -10.18 -8.80
N ILE A 135 5.68 -9.06 -8.62
CA ILE A 135 4.25 -9.02 -8.94
C ILE A 135 4.02 -8.72 -10.42
N SER A 136 4.63 -7.65 -10.94
CA SER A 136 4.37 -7.18 -12.31
C SER A 136 4.63 -8.20 -13.42
N PRO A 137 5.64 -9.12 -13.34
CA PRO A 137 5.88 -10.11 -14.38
C PRO A 137 4.94 -11.30 -14.31
N ASN A 138 4.35 -11.59 -13.15
CA ASN A 138 3.63 -12.84 -12.88
C ASN A 138 2.10 -12.69 -12.86
N PHE A 139 1.59 -11.47 -12.78
CA PHE A 139 0.16 -11.20 -12.67
C PHE A 139 -0.32 -10.10 -13.61
N ALA A 140 -1.63 -10.03 -13.83
CA ALA A 140 -2.24 -8.98 -14.62
C ALA A 140 -1.95 -7.59 -14.06
N LYS A 141 -1.58 -6.66 -14.93
CA LYS A 141 -1.25 -5.28 -14.53
C LYS A 141 -2.47 -4.56 -14.01
N LEU A 142 -2.31 -3.90 -12.87
CA LEU A 142 -3.28 -2.99 -12.30
C LEU A 142 -3.09 -1.61 -12.97
N LEU A 143 -4.03 -1.24 -13.85
CA LEU A 143 -3.96 0.07 -14.51
C LEU A 143 -4.42 1.16 -13.54
N ILE A 144 -3.56 2.15 -13.38
CA ILE A 144 -3.82 3.36 -12.59
C ILE A 144 -4.07 4.50 -13.56
N TYR A 145 -5.17 5.22 -13.35
CA TYR A 145 -5.56 6.36 -14.16
C TYR A 145 -5.32 7.65 -13.37
N GLY A 146 -4.80 8.67 -14.03
CA GLY A 146 -4.49 9.96 -13.41
C GLY A 146 -3.92 10.95 -14.41
N ASP A 147 -3.31 12.01 -13.92
CA ASP A 147 -2.63 13.01 -14.74
C ASP A 147 -1.27 12.46 -15.22
N GLU A 148 -1.03 12.55 -16.52
CA GLU A 148 0.17 12.02 -17.17
C GLU A 148 1.47 12.60 -16.56
N ARG A 149 1.45 13.86 -16.13
CA ARG A 149 2.60 14.52 -15.50
C ARG A 149 3.04 13.79 -14.22
N PHE A 150 2.07 13.38 -13.39
CA PHE A 150 2.36 12.67 -12.15
C PHE A 150 2.62 11.18 -12.36
N LEU A 151 1.98 10.57 -13.36
CA LEU A 151 2.18 9.16 -13.70
C LEU A 151 3.52 8.90 -14.40
N ARG A 152 4.12 9.90 -15.08
CA ARG A 152 5.46 9.78 -15.67
C ARG A 152 6.58 10.00 -14.67
N ASP A 153 6.30 10.64 -13.55
CA ASP A 153 7.27 10.87 -12.49
C ASP A 153 7.70 9.55 -11.84
N THR A 154 9.01 9.28 -11.83
CA THR A 154 9.57 8.03 -11.35
C THR A 154 9.30 7.82 -9.86
N ASP A 155 9.41 8.88 -9.06
CA ASP A 155 9.18 8.82 -7.62
C ASP A 155 7.73 8.45 -7.32
N ASN A 156 6.78 9.02 -8.07
CA ASN A 156 5.37 8.70 -7.94
C ASN A 156 5.07 7.25 -8.38
N GLN A 157 5.75 6.76 -9.41
CA GLN A 157 5.63 5.34 -9.81
C GLN A 157 6.10 4.40 -8.70
N GLU A 158 7.21 4.71 -8.05
CA GLU A 158 7.74 3.93 -6.92
C GLU A 158 6.78 3.97 -5.72
N ARG A 159 6.27 5.14 -5.36
CA ARG A 159 5.25 5.31 -4.31
C ARG A 159 3.98 4.49 -4.60
N ILE A 160 3.47 4.56 -5.82
CA ILE A 160 2.29 3.79 -6.24
C ILE A 160 2.56 2.29 -6.14
N ARG A 161 3.70 1.79 -6.62
CA ARG A 161 4.06 0.36 -6.54
C ARG A 161 4.23 -0.12 -5.10
N ALA A 162 4.88 0.67 -4.26
CA ALA A 162 5.02 0.38 -2.83
C ALA A 162 3.64 0.28 -2.14
N LEU A 163 2.74 1.20 -2.43
CA LEU A 163 1.37 1.17 -1.89
C LEU A 163 0.53 0.00 -2.45
N LEU A 164 0.75 -0.42 -3.68
CA LEU A 164 0.13 -1.64 -4.23
C LEU A 164 0.62 -2.88 -3.50
N LEU A 165 1.92 -2.98 -3.22
CA LEU A 165 2.50 -4.06 -2.44
C LEU A 165 1.92 -4.10 -1.01
N ALA A 166 1.88 -2.95 -0.33
CA ALA A 166 1.28 -2.82 1.00
C ALA A 166 -0.20 -3.23 1.00
N GLY A 167 -0.94 -2.86 -0.06
CA GLY A 167 -2.33 -3.25 -0.23
C GLY A 167 -2.51 -4.76 -0.42
N ILE A 168 -1.64 -5.44 -1.18
CA ILE A 168 -1.64 -6.91 -1.30
C ILE A 168 -1.45 -7.55 0.08
N ARG A 169 -0.44 -7.09 0.85
CA ARG A 169 -0.20 -7.60 2.19
C ARG A 169 -1.38 -7.35 3.12
N ALA A 170 -2.00 -6.17 3.09
CA ALA A 170 -3.16 -5.87 3.91
C ALA A 170 -4.34 -6.82 3.64
N VAL A 171 -4.60 -7.17 2.37
CA VAL A 171 -5.64 -8.14 2.01
C VAL A 171 -5.31 -9.54 2.54
N ILE A 172 -4.05 -9.95 2.47
CA ILE A 172 -3.61 -11.26 3.00
C ILE A 172 -3.77 -11.30 4.52
N LEU A 173 -3.31 -10.26 5.24
CA LEU A 173 -3.43 -10.16 6.70
C LEU A 173 -4.88 -10.13 7.18
N TRP A 174 -5.77 -9.48 6.42
CA TRP A 174 -7.19 -9.42 6.78
C TRP A 174 -7.88 -10.80 6.76
N ARG A 175 -7.32 -11.78 6.08
CA ARG A 175 -7.88 -13.13 5.93
C ARG A 175 -7.29 -14.15 6.90
N GLN A 176 -6.24 -13.80 7.62
CA GLN A 176 -5.62 -14.63 8.65
C GLN A 176 -6.32 -14.46 10.00
#